data_83c60931af0a9cb52903a0bc3c07fb8a
#
_entry.id   83c60931af0a9cb52903a0bc3c07fb8a
#
_cell.length_a   1.000
_cell.length_b   1.000
_cell.length_c   1.000
_cell.angle_alpha   90.00
_cell.angle_beta   90.00
_cell.angle_gamma   90.00
#
_symmetry.space_group_name_H-M   'P 1'
#
loop_
_entity.id
_entity.type
_entity.pdbx_description
1 polymer ?
#
loop_
_entity_poly.entity_id
_entity_poly.type
_entity_poly.pdbx_seq_one_letter_code
_entity_poly.pdbx_strand_id
1 'polypeptide(L)'
;MRNLYITLSFVMVSGMLSAQNQYTKSADKLFNRYEYVDAAKEYLKLAEGSKADSYVYKQLAESYYNVFNTKEAVKWYAKVVEQKQDAETYYKYAQMLKAEGNFTEADKQMQQFAQLAPNDQRAKTFVSKPNYLPELQGQTKLYDVAKSDISSDKTDFGAVLTNDNNVYFASSRNTSRKNSSWNEEPYLDIYKATYNANGTISDAVAVENINTKWHDGPVSITSDGTTMYYGSESFNEKEFTKDKPKNAKFGKIYLYKATKEGDNWGNSKPLPFNNKGYDVRNPSISKDGKTLYFSSNMPGGLGGEDIWKVSVNGDEYGTPENLGQKVNTEANESFPYITDDNVLFFSSNGKTGFGGLDVFKMDLNKGTEAINVGEPVNTSKDDFAFTYNTTKKVGFFSSNRDGVDNIYKADPICNVQALVRVKDAKTGNVIEGATVMLLDEKQTTITNQTTASNGETLSGVLCNTSYNAQVSKQGYESGVFEVAKAENDQVVVEALLTPIVPIITEKEVILQPIYFEYDRSNITADGAAELNKLVLVMNENPNMIIFAKSHTDSRGSDKYNINLSDRRAKATVQYLISKGIAKERISGQGFGESEPKVACKSCTEEEHAQNRRSEFLIVKK
;
A
#
# COMPACT_ATOMS: atom_id res chain seq x y z
N MET A 1 -6.89 62.61 -8.06
CA MET A 1 -7.02 62.09 -6.68
C MET A 1 -7.36 60.59 -6.60
N ARG A 2 -7.25 59.83 -7.71
CA ARG A 2 -7.58 58.38 -7.73
C ARG A 2 -6.35 57.43 -7.68
N ASN A 3 -5.14 58.00 -7.82
CA ASN A 3 -3.89 57.22 -7.82
C ASN A 3 -3.13 57.24 -6.49
N LEU A 4 -3.66 57.93 -5.45
CA LEU A 4 -2.99 58.03 -4.17
C LEU A 4 -3.44 56.97 -3.15
N TYR A 5 -4.58 56.29 -3.40
CA TYR A 5 -5.10 55.23 -2.51
C TYR A 5 -4.57 53.81 -2.83
N ILE A 6 -4.02 53.61 -4.02
CA ILE A 6 -3.48 52.30 -4.40
C ILE A 6 -2.05 52.09 -3.86
N THR A 7 -1.29 53.18 -3.67
CA THR A 7 0.08 53.13 -3.11
C THR A 7 0.10 52.94 -1.59
N LEU A 8 -0.95 53.35 -0.87
CA LEU A 8 -1.01 53.20 0.59
C LEU A 8 -1.44 51.78 1.01
N SER A 9 -2.20 51.07 0.18
CA SER A 9 -2.61 49.68 0.45
C SER A 9 -1.48 48.66 0.25
N PHE A 10 -0.50 48.94 -0.61
CA PHE A 10 0.67 48.07 -0.82
C PHE A 10 1.76 48.23 0.23
N VAL A 11 1.83 49.38 0.91
CA VAL A 11 2.82 49.64 1.96
C VAL A 11 2.38 49.03 3.31
N MET A 12 1.07 48.81 3.55
CA MET A 12 0.61 48.16 4.79
C MET A 12 0.74 46.62 4.77
N VAL A 13 0.82 45.98 3.61
CA VAL A 13 1.03 44.51 3.52
C VAL A 13 2.52 44.13 3.62
N SER A 14 3.43 45.01 3.25
CA SER A 14 4.88 44.78 3.40
C SER A 14 5.42 45.10 4.82
N GLY A 15 4.62 45.71 5.69
CA GLY A 15 5.01 46.04 7.06
C GLY A 15 4.84 44.94 8.09
N MET A 16 4.15 43.85 7.76
CA MET A 16 3.92 42.73 8.69
C MET A 16 4.97 41.58 8.57
N LEU A 17 5.96 41.71 7.73
CA LEU A 17 6.98 40.66 7.47
C LEU A 17 8.35 40.93 8.13
N SER A 18 8.46 41.84 9.09
CA SER A 18 9.77 42.17 9.70
C SER A 18 9.68 42.54 11.17
N ALA A 19 8.90 41.81 11.95
CA ALA A 19 9.11 41.83 13.38
C ALA A 19 9.84 40.55 13.78
N GLN A 20 11.13 40.43 13.44
CA GLN A 20 12.03 39.57 14.21
C GLN A 20 11.92 40.03 15.66
N ASN A 21 11.22 39.23 16.46
CA ASN A 21 11.06 39.52 17.88
C ASN A 21 12.46 39.52 18.50
N GLN A 22 12.82 40.57 19.23
CA GLN A 22 14.14 40.70 19.87
C GLN A 22 14.52 39.43 20.68
N TYR A 23 13.51 38.71 21.16
CA TYR A 23 13.67 37.51 21.99
C TYR A 23 13.96 36.25 21.20
N THR A 24 13.57 36.14 19.93
CA THR A 24 13.80 34.94 19.08
C THR A 24 15.11 34.99 18.31
N LYS A 25 15.80 36.12 18.30
CA LYS A 25 16.99 36.36 17.46
C LYS A 25 18.08 35.27 17.57
N SER A 26 18.29 34.71 18.76
CA SER A 26 19.27 33.62 18.95
C SER A 26 18.78 32.32 18.31
N ALA A 27 17.54 31.93 18.60
CA ALA A 27 16.91 30.72 18.05
C ALA A 27 16.75 30.82 16.52
N ASP A 28 16.28 31.99 16.01
CA ASP A 28 16.16 32.24 14.56
C ASP A 28 17.49 32.11 13.84
N LYS A 29 18.57 32.58 14.46
CA LYS A 29 19.93 32.44 13.88
C LYS A 29 20.32 30.98 13.74
N LEU A 30 20.09 30.15 14.75
CA LEU A 30 20.36 28.71 14.71
C LEU A 30 19.47 28.02 13.66
N PHE A 31 18.17 28.27 13.69
CA PHE A 31 17.22 27.73 12.71
C PHE A 31 17.60 28.07 11.27
N ASN A 32 17.90 29.34 11.02
CA ASN A 32 18.31 29.82 9.70
C ASN A 32 19.68 29.29 9.22
N ARG A 33 20.44 28.67 10.12
CA ARG A 33 21.71 28.00 9.81
C ARG A 33 21.56 26.49 9.73
N TYR A 34 20.30 25.99 9.82
CA TYR A 34 19.98 24.56 9.84
C TYR A 34 20.54 23.80 11.06
N GLU A 35 20.80 24.50 12.15
CA GLU A 35 21.23 23.96 13.45
C GLU A 35 19.99 23.61 14.28
N TYR A 36 19.19 22.65 13.78
CA TYR A 36 17.81 22.43 14.24
C TYR A 36 17.71 21.90 15.67
N VAL A 37 18.63 21.05 16.11
CA VAL A 37 18.65 20.54 17.48
C VAL A 37 18.86 21.69 18.47
N ASP A 38 19.84 22.55 18.22
CA ASP A 38 20.09 23.71 19.07
C ASP A 38 19.01 24.80 18.94
N ALA A 39 18.46 24.99 17.74
CA ALA A 39 17.31 25.87 17.55
C ALA A 39 16.11 25.42 18.38
N ALA A 40 15.79 24.11 18.37
CA ALA A 40 14.72 23.55 19.18
C ALA A 40 14.93 23.81 20.68
N LYS A 41 16.16 23.62 21.20
CA LYS A 41 16.49 23.91 22.61
C LYS A 41 16.22 25.39 22.97
N GLU A 42 16.58 26.32 22.10
CA GLU A 42 16.37 27.75 22.34
C GLU A 42 14.90 28.17 22.19
N TYR A 43 14.19 27.67 21.15
CA TYR A 43 12.74 27.92 21.03
C TYR A 43 11.93 27.28 22.16
N LEU A 44 12.33 26.12 22.67
CA LEU A 44 11.64 25.45 23.79
C LEU A 44 11.66 26.33 25.05
N LYS A 45 12.79 26.97 25.38
CA LYS A 45 12.89 27.92 26.50
C LYS A 45 11.90 29.10 26.35
N LEU A 46 11.70 29.57 25.10
CA LEU A 46 10.73 30.65 24.82
C LEU A 46 9.30 30.15 24.88
N ALA A 47 9.03 28.95 24.36
CA ALA A 47 7.72 28.34 24.32
C ALA A 47 7.17 27.97 25.71
N GLU A 48 8.04 27.62 26.66
CA GLU A 48 7.70 27.34 28.05
C GLU A 48 7.69 28.58 28.94
N GLY A 49 8.19 29.69 28.43
CA GLY A 49 8.26 30.97 29.15
C GLY A 49 7.14 31.95 28.83
N SER A 50 7.25 33.19 29.33
CA SER A 50 6.27 34.25 29.11
C SER A 50 6.31 34.89 27.70
N LYS A 51 7.15 34.35 26.79
CA LYS A 51 7.34 34.83 25.42
C LYS A 51 6.81 33.86 24.36
N ALA A 52 6.01 32.88 24.80
CA ALA A 52 5.33 31.94 23.93
C ALA A 52 4.31 32.66 23.01
N ASP A 53 4.46 32.48 21.73
CA ASP A 53 3.52 32.94 20.69
C ASP A 53 3.45 31.92 19.53
N SER A 54 2.55 32.16 18.59
CA SER A 54 2.35 31.27 17.43
C SER A 54 3.61 31.12 16.57
N TYR A 55 4.43 32.15 16.46
CA TYR A 55 5.70 32.09 15.73
C TYR A 55 6.69 31.15 16.43
N VAL A 56 6.88 31.31 17.74
CA VAL A 56 7.76 30.44 18.53
C VAL A 56 7.31 28.97 18.44
N TYR A 57 6.02 28.69 18.58
CA TYR A 57 5.49 27.33 18.45
C TYR A 57 5.74 26.75 17.05
N LYS A 58 5.55 27.54 15.99
CA LYS A 58 5.78 27.11 14.61
C LYS A 58 7.25 26.78 14.38
N GLN A 59 8.17 27.68 14.75
CA GLN A 59 9.60 27.44 14.57
C GLN A 59 10.11 26.25 15.38
N LEU A 60 9.54 26.03 16.58
CA LEU A 60 9.86 24.87 17.40
C LEU A 60 9.36 23.58 16.76
N ALA A 61 8.10 23.56 16.28
CA ALA A 61 7.54 22.42 15.54
C ALA A 61 8.36 22.10 14.28
N GLU A 62 8.72 23.12 13.48
CA GLU A 62 9.55 22.99 12.30
C GLU A 62 10.97 22.50 12.63
N SER A 63 11.53 22.91 13.76
CA SER A 63 12.84 22.39 14.20
C SER A 63 12.77 20.89 14.47
N TYR A 64 11.75 20.43 15.20
CA TYR A 64 11.55 19.01 15.46
C TYR A 64 11.16 18.22 14.20
N TYR A 65 10.38 18.82 13.30
CA TYR A 65 10.06 18.24 11.99
C TYR A 65 11.34 17.93 11.19
N ASN A 66 12.26 18.88 11.11
CA ASN A 66 13.48 18.76 10.31
C ASN A 66 14.49 17.72 10.85
N VAL A 67 14.38 17.32 12.11
CA VAL A 67 15.17 16.23 12.71
C VAL A 67 14.35 14.97 12.96
N PHE A 68 13.13 14.90 12.38
CA PHE A 68 12.18 13.81 12.49
C PHE A 68 11.87 13.39 13.94
N ASN A 69 11.90 14.35 14.88
CA ASN A 69 11.39 14.11 16.22
C ASN A 69 9.85 14.24 16.21
N THR A 70 9.21 13.20 15.71
CA THR A 70 7.78 13.18 15.36
C THR A 70 6.89 13.49 16.55
N LYS A 71 7.22 12.95 17.73
CA LYS A 71 6.45 13.15 18.97
C LYS A 71 6.43 14.61 19.42
N GLU A 72 7.58 15.26 19.47
CA GLU A 72 7.65 16.67 19.84
C GLU A 72 7.09 17.55 18.73
N ALA A 73 7.32 17.22 17.45
CA ALA A 73 6.71 17.96 16.34
C ALA A 73 5.18 17.96 16.43
N VAL A 74 4.54 16.80 16.65
CA VAL A 74 3.07 16.68 16.84
C VAL A 74 2.59 17.55 17.98
N LYS A 75 3.26 17.50 19.13
CA LYS A 75 2.90 18.32 20.32
C LYS A 75 2.86 19.82 20.02
N TRP A 76 3.86 20.31 19.28
CA TRP A 76 3.97 21.73 19.01
C TRP A 76 3.14 22.17 17.80
N TYR A 77 3.02 21.36 16.75
CA TYR A 77 2.07 21.64 15.66
C TYR A 77 0.62 21.72 16.15
N ALA A 78 0.22 20.90 17.13
CA ALA A 78 -1.11 21.00 17.74
C ALA A 78 -1.41 22.41 18.28
N LYS A 79 -0.41 23.08 18.88
CA LYS A 79 -0.55 24.49 19.33
C LYS A 79 -0.53 25.49 18.17
N VAL A 80 0.22 25.19 17.11
CA VAL A 80 0.30 26.05 15.92
C VAL A 80 -1.05 26.14 15.22
N VAL A 81 -1.76 25.02 15.07
CA VAL A 81 -3.03 24.96 14.33
C VAL A 81 -4.24 25.44 15.13
N GLU A 82 -4.09 25.82 16.42
CA GLU A 82 -5.11 26.58 17.15
C GLU A 82 -5.44 27.92 16.46
N GLN A 83 -4.52 28.42 15.64
CA GLN A 83 -4.71 29.57 14.76
C GLN A 83 -4.59 29.11 13.30
N LYS A 84 -5.28 29.84 12.40
CA LYS A 84 -5.22 29.55 10.96
C LYS A 84 -3.78 29.64 10.44
N GLN A 85 -3.34 28.63 9.71
CA GLN A 85 -2.01 28.50 9.13
C GLN A 85 -2.05 28.48 7.60
N ASP A 86 -0.85 28.46 6.97
CA ASP A 86 -0.67 28.15 5.56
C ASP A 86 -0.88 26.64 5.29
N ALA A 87 -1.08 26.29 4.03
CA ALA A 87 -1.35 24.91 3.60
C ALA A 87 -0.24 23.96 4.02
N GLU A 88 1.02 24.33 3.79
CA GLU A 88 2.17 23.46 4.05
C GLU A 88 2.33 23.12 5.54
N THR A 89 1.95 24.01 6.45
CA THR A 89 1.94 23.74 7.89
C THR A 89 0.96 22.61 8.24
N TYR A 90 -0.23 22.59 7.66
CA TYR A 90 -1.21 21.51 7.86
C TYR A 90 -0.69 20.19 7.26
N TYR A 91 -0.05 20.24 6.09
CA TYR A 91 0.54 19.07 5.45
C TYR A 91 1.63 18.44 6.33
N LYS A 92 2.61 19.23 6.79
CA LYS A 92 3.68 18.76 7.67
C LYS A 92 3.15 18.18 8.98
N TYR A 93 2.15 18.85 9.57
CA TYR A 93 1.50 18.32 10.77
C TYR A 93 0.83 16.98 10.51
N ALA A 94 0.12 16.83 9.39
CA ALA A 94 -0.47 15.55 9.01
C ALA A 94 0.59 14.44 8.84
N GLN A 95 1.75 14.74 8.24
CA GLN A 95 2.83 13.76 8.12
C GLN A 95 3.38 13.32 9.49
N MET A 96 3.55 14.26 10.43
CA MET A 96 4.01 13.90 11.78
C MET A 96 2.97 13.09 12.55
N LEU A 97 1.68 13.37 12.36
CA LEU A 97 0.58 12.58 12.94
C LEU A 97 0.54 11.16 12.37
N LYS A 98 0.75 10.99 11.06
CA LYS A 98 0.89 9.66 10.44
C LYS A 98 2.08 8.89 11.04
N ALA A 99 3.22 9.57 11.19
CA ALA A 99 4.42 9.00 11.79
C ALA A 99 4.22 8.53 13.24
N GLU A 100 3.24 9.10 13.96
CA GLU A 100 2.82 8.66 15.29
C GLU A 100 1.60 7.71 15.25
N GLY A 101 1.16 7.26 14.06
CA GLY A 101 0.03 6.35 13.88
C GLY A 101 -1.35 6.98 14.08
N ASN A 102 -1.43 8.30 14.22
CA ASN A 102 -2.69 9.02 14.41
C ASN A 102 -3.31 9.44 13.08
N PHE A 103 -3.72 8.47 12.28
CA PHE A 103 -4.27 8.69 10.94
C PHE A 103 -5.58 9.51 10.96
N THR A 104 -6.42 9.31 11.98
CA THR A 104 -7.70 10.05 12.09
C THR A 104 -7.48 11.56 12.20
N GLU A 105 -6.51 12.00 13.00
CA GLU A 105 -6.20 13.42 13.12
C GLU A 105 -5.41 13.92 11.91
N ALA A 106 -4.52 13.08 11.35
CA ALA A 106 -3.81 13.39 10.11
C ALA A 106 -4.77 13.70 8.95
N ASP A 107 -5.84 12.93 8.80
CA ASP A 107 -6.85 13.15 7.76
C ASP A 107 -7.57 14.50 7.92
N LYS A 108 -7.84 14.94 9.15
CA LYS A 108 -8.41 16.28 9.37
C LYS A 108 -7.46 17.39 8.92
N GLN A 109 -6.16 17.23 9.20
CA GLN A 109 -5.16 18.19 8.77
C GLN A 109 -4.97 18.15 7.24
N MET A 110 -5.04 16.97 6.62
CA MET A 110 -5.05 16.83 5.16
C MET A 110 -6.28 17.47 4.50
N GLN A 111 -7.45 17.45 5.15
CA GLN A 111 -8.64 18.18 4.68
C GLN A 111 -8.40 19.70 4.70
N GLN A 112 -7.76 20.24 5.75
CA GLN A 112 -7.40 21.66 5.79
C GLN A 112 -6.39 22.02 4.70
N PHE A 113 -5.37 21.19 4.52
CA PHE A 113 -4.40 21.33 3.43
C PHE A 113 -5.11 21.36 2.06
N ALA A 114 -5.99 20.41 1.79
CA ALA A 114 -6.69 20.30 0.50
C ALA A 114 -7.63 21.48 0.22
N GLN A 115 -8.25 22.05 1.26
CA GLN A 115 -9.05 23.27 1.11
C GLN A 115 -8.21 24.50 0.73
N LEU A 116 -6.99 24.60 1.25
CA LEU A 116 -6.09 25.74 1.02
C LEU A 116 -5.27 25.59 -0.27
N ALA A 117 -4.96 24.36 -0.67
CA ALA A 117 -4.15 24.04 -1.85
C ALA A 117 -4.85 23.04 -2.81
N PRO A 118 -6.07 23.34 -3.35
CA PRO A 118 -6.88 22.37 -4.11
C PRO A 118 -6.27 21.95 -5.45
N ASN A 119 -5.28 22.69 -5.94
CA ASN A 119 -4.58 22.36 -7.19
C ASN A 119 -3.33 21.51 -6.99
N ASP A 120 -2.85 21.35 -5.77
CA ASP A 120 -1.72 20.52 -5.39
C ASP A 120 -2.05 19.04 -5.65
N GLN A 121 -1.11 18.29 -6.21
CA GLN A 121 -1.30 16.87 -6.53
C GLN A 121 -1.54 16.03 -5.27
N ARG A 122 -0.87 16.36 -4.16
CA ARG A 122 -1.06 15.72 -2.85
C ARG A 122 -2.50 15.87 -2.36
N ALA A 123 -3.05 17.08 -2.50
CA ALA A 123 -4.45 17.38 -2.13
C ALA A 123 -5.44 16.64 -3.02
N LYS A 124 -5.24 16.66 -4.35
CA LYS A 124 -6.09 15.93 -5.31
C LYS A 124 -6.10 14.43 -5.04
N THR A 125 -4.94 13.85 -4.78
CA THR A 125 -4.80 12.42 -4.45
C THR A 125 -5.55 12.08 -3.17
N PHE A 126 -5.39 12.86 -2.11
CA PHE A 126 -6.10 12.67 -0.84
C PHE A 126 -7.62 12.76 -1.01
N VAL A 127 -8.12 13.80 -1.72
CA VAL A 127 -9.56 14.00 -1.94
C VAL A 127 -10.17 12.87 -2.79
N SER A 128 -9.42 12.37 -3.77
CA SER A 128 -9.90 11.27 -4.63
C SER A 128 -9.97 9.92 -3.90
N LYS A 129 -9.17 9.72 -2.84
CA LYS A 129 -9.07 8.46 -2.11
C LYS A 129 -8.82 8.68 -0.61
N PRO A 130 -9.78 9.29 0.11
CA PRO A 130 -9.55 9.69 1.51
C PRO A 130 -9.40 8.50 2.47
N ASN A 131 -9.94 7.32 2.13
CA ASN A 131 -9.86 6.09 2.94
C ASN A 131 -8.89 5.08 2.31
N TYR A 132 -7.67 5.50 2.02
CA TYR A 132 -6.66 4.69 1.34
C TYR A 132 -5.97 3.64 2.23
N LEU A 133 -5.90 3.89 3.55
CA LEU A 133 -5.09 3.09 4.49
C LEU A 133 -5.50 1.60 4.54
N PRO A 134 -6.79 1.23 4.64
CA PRO A 134 -7.18 -0.19 4.61
C PRO A 134 -6.78 -0.91 3.32
N GLU A 135 -6.76 -0.21 2.19
CA GLU A 135 -6.31 -0.78 0.92
C GLU A 135 -4.80 -1.02 0.91
N LEU A 136 -4.00 -0.07 1.43
CA LEU A 136 -2.56 -0.26 1.59
C LEU A 136 -2.24 -1.42 2.54
N GLN A 137 -2.92 -1.49 3.68
CA GLN A 137 -2.75 -2.58 4.66
C GLN A 137 -3.21 -3.94 4.15
N GLY A 138 -4.17 -3.96 3.23
CA GLY A 138 -4.67 -5.17 2.57
C GLY A 138 -3.82 -5.66 1.39
N GLN A 139 -2.74 -4.98 1.04
CA GLN A 139 -1.87 -5.39 -0.06
C GLN A 139 -1.12 -6.69 0.27
N THR A 140 -0.92 -7.51 -0.76
CA THR A 140 -0.08 -8.71 -0.64
C THR A 140 1.34 -8.31 -0.27
N LYS A 141 1.85 -8.91 0.80
CA LYS A 141 3.23 -8.72 1.27
C LYS A 141 4.23 -9.12 0.18
N LEU A 142 5.13 -8.22 -0.17
CA LEU A 142 6.12 -8.44 -1.24
C LEU A 142 7.49 -8.92 -0.72
N TYR A 143 7.81 -8.60 0.54
CA TYR A 143 9.11 -8.88 1.14
C TYR A 143 8.96 -9.36 2.58
N ASP A 144 9.83 -10.27 3.01
CA ASP A 144 10.15 -10.49 4.41
C ASP A 144 11.26 -9.53 4.81
N VAL A 145 11.13 -8.91 5.98
CA VAL A 145 12.02 -7.85 6.43
C VAL A 145 12.68 -8.23 7.75
N ALA A 146 14.00 -8.04 7.81
CA ALA A 146 14.78 -8.20 9.02
C ALA A 146 15.81 -7.07 9.14
N LYS A 147 16.06 -6.58 10.38
CA LYS A 147 17.14 -5.63 10.63
C LYS A 147 18.48 -6.29 10.26
N SER A 148 19.29 -5.56 9.51
CA SER A 148 20.61 -6.05 9.13
C SER A 148 21.60 -5.95 10.28
N ASP A 149 22.47 -6.94 10.41
CA ASP A 149 23.55 -7.01 11.40
C ASP A 149 24.68 -5.99 11.17
N ILE A 150 24.71 -5.31 10.01
CA ILE A 150 25.61 -4.19 9.77
C ILE A 150 25.16 -2.88 10.40
N SER A 151 23.92 -2.78 10.84
CA SER A 151 23.41 -1.57 11.51
C SER A 151 24.12 -1.34 12.85
N SER A 152 24.49 -0.08 13.12
CA SER A 152 25.11 0.34 14.37
C SER A 152 24.12 1.02 15.32
N ASP A 153 24.61 1.68 16.36
CA ASP A 153 23.83 2.58 17.23
C ASP A 153 23.75 4.03 16.67
N LYS A 154 24.23 4.23 15.46
CA LYS A 154 24.26 5.51 14.73
C LYS A 154 23.46 5.38 13.44
N THR A 155 23.30 6.50 12.74
CA THR A 155 22.69 6.53 11.41
C THR A 155 23.47 5.69 10.41
N ASP A 156 22.79 4.68 9.82
CA ASP A 156 23.29 3.82 8.75
C ASP A 156 22.23 3.72 7.65
N PHE A 157 22.58 4.05 6.38
CA PHE A 157 21.61 4.02 5.30
C PHE A 157 22.21 3.82 3.91
N GLY A 158 21.33 3.54 2.93
CA GLY A 158 21.68 3.49 1.51
C GLY A 158 22.59 2.32 1.14
N ALA A 159 22.30 1.11 1.68
CA ALA A 159 23.09 -0.08 1.37
C ALA A 159 22.90 -0.53 -0.08
N VAL A 160 24.00 -0.75 -0.79
CA VAL A 160 24.05 -1.27 -2.16
C VAL A 160 24.90 -2.54 -2.18
N LEU A 161 24.28 -3.67 -2.55
CA LEU A 161 24.95 -4.95 -2.73
C LEU A 161 25.41 -5.11 -4.18
N THR A 162 26.70 -5.22 -4.40
CA THR A 162 27.31 -5.44 -5.71
C THR A 162 27.41 -6.95 -6.05
N ASN A 163 27.63 -7.27 -7.31
CA ASN A 163 27.72 -8.67 -7.77
C ASN A 163 28.93 -9.40 -7.20
N ASP A 164 30.01 -8.69 -6.84
CA ASP A 164 31.22 -9.22 -6.21
C ASP A 164 31.11 -9.38 -4.68
N ASN A 165 29.88 -9.38 -4.13
CA ASN A 165 29.53 -9.54 -2.72
C ASN A 165 29.95 -8.37 -1.80
N ASN A 166 30.27 -7.21 -2.32
CA ASN A 166 30.49 -6.05 -1.48
C ASN A 166 29.16 -5.32 -1.17
N VAL A 167 29.00 -4.89 0.06
CA VAL A 167 27.92 -3.99 0.49
C VAL A 167 28.50 -2.65 0.83
N TYR A 168 28.10 -1.61 0.12
CA TYR A 168 28.49 -0.23 0.40
C TYR A 168 27.33 0.53 1.00
N PHE A 169 27.58 1.39 1.97
CA PHE A 169 26.56 2.19 2.64
C PHE A 169 27.15 3.44 3.30
N ALA A 170 26.31 4.41 3.62
CA ALA A 170 26.70 5.61 4.39
C ALA A 170 26.45 5.39 5.88
N SER A 171 27.37 5.87 6.74
CA SER A 171 27.27 5.69 8.18
C SER A 171 27.89 6.83 8.96
N SER A 172 27.27 7.23 10.07
CA SER A 172 27.81 8.16 11.07
C SER A 172 28.51 7.46 12.25
N ARG A 173 28.84 6.16 12.14
CA ARG A 173 29.44 5.35 13.22
C ARG A 173 30.85 5.81 13.65
N ASN A 174 31.53 6.62 12.85
CA ASN A 174 32.85 7.12 13.18
C ASN A 174 32.78 8.31 14.17
N THR A 175 32.73 8.01 15.46
CA THR A 175 32.63 9.00 16.53
C THR A 175 33.87 9.89 16.68
N SER A 176 35.00 9.64 15.96
CA SER A 176 36.15 10.55 15.88
C SER A 176 35.89 11.72 14.94
N ARG A 177 34.83 11.66 14.13
CA ARG A 177 34.41 12.75 13.25
C ARG A 177 33.83 13.92 14.04
N LYS A 178 33.84 15.10 13.44
CA LYS A 178 33.08 16.24 13.92
C LYS A 178 31.59 15.98 13.74
N ASN A 179 30.78 16.42 14.69
CA ASN A 179 29.33 16.33 14.57
C ASN A 179 28.77 17.37 13.60
N SER A 180 27.79 16.96 12.82
CA SER A 180 26.96 17.85 12.02
C SER A 180 26.10 18.72 12.94
N SER A 181 25.96 19.99 12.63
CA SER A 181 25.09 20.88 13.40
C SER A 181 23.61 20.68 13.10
N TRP A 182 23.25 19.90 12.07
CA TRP A 182 21.85 19.57 11.72
C TRP A 182 21.19 18.70 12.79
N ASN A 183 21.84 17.58 13.15
CA ASN A 183 21.30 16.52 14.02
C ASN A 183 22.22 16.13 15.20
N GLU A 184 23.36 16.79 15.35
CA GLU A 184 24.40 16.49 16.35
C GLU A 184 25.04 15.10 16.22
N GLU A 185 24.89 14.41 15.07
CA GLU A 185 25.61 13.17 14.76
C GLU A 185 26.93 13.42 14.03
N PRO A 186 27.90 12.46 14.12
CA PRO A 186 29.13 12.52 13.34
C PRO A 186 28.86 12.64 11.82
N TYR A 187 29.74 13.31 11.10
CA TYR A 187 29.67 13.33 9.64
C TYR A 187 29.68 11.91 9.07
N LEU A 188 28.91 11.70 8.00
CA LEU A 188 28.79 10.42 7.31
C LEU A 188 30.07 10.09 6.56
N ASP A 189 30.49 8.83 6.67
CA ASP A 189 31.51 8.20 5.83
C ASP A 189 30.88 7.06 5.02
N ILE A 190 31.44 6.75 3.85
CA ILE A 190 31.11 5.55 3.06
C ILE A 190 31.86 4.37 3.66
N TYR A 191 31.12 3.30 3.95
CA TYR A 191 31.65 2.03 4.44
C TYR A 191 31.47 0.92 3.41
N LYS A 192 32.32 -0.10 3.52
CA LYS A 192 32.26 -1.33 2.75
C LYS A 192 32.26 -2.53 3.70
N ALA A 193 31.42 -3.50 3.42
CA ALA A 193 31.34 -4.79 4.11
C ALA A 193 31.22 -5.92 3.09
N THR A 194 31.34 -7.20 3.50
CA THR A 194 31.20 -8.35 2.62
C THR A 194 29.91 -9.12 2.93
N TYR A 195 29.11 -9.36 1.92
CA TYR A 195 27.92 -10.21 1.97
C TYR A 195 28.32 -11.68 1.83
N ASN A 196 28.14 -12.47 2.90
CA ASN A 196 28.53 -13.88 2.97
C ASN A 196 27.49 -14.80 2.33
N ALA A 197 27.92 -16.00 1.94
CA ALA A 197 27.04 -17.00 1.32
C ALA A 197 25.86 -17.45 2.20
N ASN A 198 25.98 -17.32 3.52
CA ASN A 198 24.91 -17.62 4.49
C ASN A 198 23.95 -16.42 4.72
N GLY A 199 24.11 -15.32 3.98
CA GLY A 199 23.28 -14.13 4.08
C GLY A 199 23.67 -13.16 5.20
N THR A 200 24.73 -13.44 5.98
CA THR A 200 25.28 -12.49 6.97
C THR A 200 26.20 -11.48 6.31
N ILE A 201 26.47 -10.36 6.97
CA ILE A 201 27.35 -9.33 6.47
C ILE A 201 28.52 -9.18 7.46
N SER A 202 29.76 -9.13 6.95
CA SER A 202 30.97 -8.96 7.77
C SER A 202 31.07 -7.55 8.38
N ASP A 203 32.03 -7.38 9.28
CA ASP A 203 32.35 -6.09 9.84
C ASP A 203 32.66 -5.06 8.76
N ALA A 204 32.10 -3.87 8.95
CA ALA A 204 32.24 -2.75 8.02
C ALA A 204 33.56 -2.01 8.21
N VAL A 205 34.23 -1.67 7.12
CA VAL A 205 35.41 -0.83 7.09
C VAL A 205 35.17 0.44 6.28
N ALA A 206 35.71 1.57 6.72
CA ALA A 206 35.60 2.82 5.96
C ALA A 206 36.33 2.69 4.60
N VAL A 207 35.71 3.23 3.54
CA VAL A 207 36.31 3.23 2.20
C VAL A 207 37.43 4.27 2.17
N GLU A 208 38.66 3.82 1.91
CA GLU A 208 39.82 4.70 1.82
C GLU A 208 39.75 5.56 0.54
N ASN A 209 40.41 6.73 0.59
CA ASN A 209 40.61 7.69 -0.51
C ASN A 209 39.34 8.35 -1.08
N ILE A 210 38.14 8.00 -0.58
CA ILE A 210 36.88 8.59 -0.99
C ILE A 210 36.30 9.48 0.10
N ASN A 211 36.33 9.01 1.36
CA ASN A 211 35.78 9.75 2.49
C ASN A 211 36.56 11.05 2.74
N THR A 212 35.84 12.14 2.84
CA THR A 212 36.33 13.48 3.09
C THR A 212 36.18 13.85 4.57
N LYS A 213 36.34 15.08 4.93
CA LYS A 213 36.03 15.58 6.28
C LYS A 213 34.56 16.02 6.45
N TRP A 214 33.77 15.91 5.41
CA TRP A 214 32.38 16.29 5.35
C TRP A 214 31.49 15.04 5.19
N HIS A 215 30.17 15.20 4.95
CA HIS A 215 29.31 14.08 4.63
C HIS A 215 29.65 13.46 3.27
N ASP A 216 29.79 12.14 3.25
CA ASP A 216 30.03 11.34 2.05
C ASP A 216 29.01 10.19 1.95
N GLY A 217 28.51 9.92 0.74
CA GLY A 217 27.51 8.90 0.44
C GLY A 217 26.09 9.45 0.25
N PRO A 218 25.11 8.61 -0.13
CA PRO A 218 25.23 7.20 -0.53
C PRO A 218 25.90 7.00 -1.89
N VAL A 219 26.05 5.73 -2.29
CA VAL A 219 26.78 5.35 -3.51
C VAL A 219 25.89 4.61 -4.51
N SER A 220 26.34 4.60 -5.77
CA SER A 220 25.89 3.66 -6.81
C SER A 220 27.10 3.18 -7.61
N ILE A 221 27.15 1.89 -7.94
CA ILE A 221 28.29 1.25 -8.58
C ILE A 221 27.83 0.58 -9.88
N THR A 222 28.61 0.76 -10.95
CA THR A 222 28.36 0.11 -12.23
C THR A 222 28.40 -1.42 -12.09
N SER A 223 27.68 -2.13 -12.95
CA SER A 223 27.54 -3.59 -12.90
C SER A 223 28.87 -4.34 -13.06
N ASP A 224 29.85 -3.74 -13.70
CA ASP A 224 31.23 -4.24 -13.84
C ASP A 224 32.10 -3.96 -12.59
N GLY A 225 31.59 -3.19 -11.61
CA GLY A 225 32.28 -2.86 -10.37
C GLY A 225 33.44 -1.88 -10.51
N THR A 226 33.57 -1.18 -11.66
CA THR A 226 34.75 -0.35 -11.98
C THR A 226 34.52 1.15 -11.71
N THR A 227 33.28 1.60 -11.68
CA THR A 227 32.92 3.01 -11.48
C THR A 227 31.94 3.16 -10.31
N MET A 228 32.22 4.12 -9.44
CA MET A 228 31.34 4.54 -8.34
C MET A 228 30.86 5.96 -8.57
N TYR A 229 29.56 6.17 -8.41
CA TYR A 229 28.96 7.49 -8.24
C TYR A 229 28.57 7.64 -6.76
N TYR A 230 28.84 8.81 -6.17
CA TYR A 230 28.56 9.05 -4.76
C TYR A 230 28.30 10.52 -4.47
N GLY A 231 27.56 10.79 -3.37
CA GLY A 231 27.34 12.14 -2.87
C GLY A 231 28.49 12.61 -1.98
N SER A 232 28.89 13.86 -2.08
CA SER A 232 29.78 14.52 -1.13
C SER A 232 29.54 16.03 -1.12
N GLU A 233 29.93 16.70 -0.05
CA GLU A 233 29.70 18.14 0.06
C GLU A 233 30.60 18.97 -0.85
N SER A 234 30.03 20.02 -1.47
CA SER A 234 30.70 20.97 -2.37
C SER A 234 31.82 21.77 -1.72
N PHE A 235 31.97 21.72 -0.41
CA PHE A 235 33.08 22.30 0.31
C PHE A 235 34.45 21.73 -0.11
N ASN A 236 34.47 20.50 -0.65
CA ASN A 236 35.68 19.89 -1.20
C ASN A 236 36.20 20.68 -2.41
N GLU A 237 35.29 21.20 -3.23
CA GLU A 237 35.59 22.06 -4.38
C GLU A 237 35.75 23.54 -3.98
N LYS A 238 35.70 23.85 -2.67
CA LYS A 238 35.66 25.22 -2.13
C LYS A 238 34.46 26.02 -2.64
N GLU A 239 33.42 25.34 -3.09
CA GLU A 239 32.15 25.92 -3.55
C GLU A 239 31.13 25.97 -2.42
N PHE A 240 30.65 27.17 -2.12
CA PHE A 240 29.65 27.44 -1.10
C PHE A 240 29.00 28.81 -1.30
N THR A 241 27.81 28.99 -0.81
CA THR A 241 27.17 30.29 -0.72
C THR A 241 27.48 30.94 0.63
N LYS A 242 27.91 32.20 0.60
CA LYS A 242 28.12 33.01 1.82
C LYS A 242 26.87 33.80 2.12
N ASP A 243 26.26 33.55 3.25
CA ASP A 243 25.17 34.34 3.77
C ASP A 243 25.71 35.28 4.88
N LYS A 244 25.98 36.55 4.52
CA LYS A 244 26.54 37.51 5.45
C LYS A 244 25.64 37.82 6.64
N PRO A 245 24.31 38.05 6.47
CA PRO A 245 23.37 38.23 7.57
C PRO A 245 23.40 37.08 8.58
N LYS A 246 23.46 35.83 8.10
CA LYS A 246 23.47 34.63 8.96
C LYS A 246 24.86 34.31 9.48
N ASN A 247 25.92 34.99 8.98
CA ASN A 247 27.31 34.65 9.23
C ASN A 247 27.61 33.16 9.04
N ALA A 248 27.14 32.62 7.91
CA ALA A 248 27.23 31.20 7.59
C ALA A 248 27.73 30.96 6.16
N LYS A 249 28.27 29.77 5.93
CA LYS A 249 28.59 29.24 4.61
C LYS A 249 27.74 28.01 4.41
N PHE A 250 27.07 27.94 3.29
CA PHE A 250 26.21 26.81 2.93
C PHE A 250 26.80 26.09 1.72
N GLY A 251 27.24 24.87 1.91
CA GLY A 251 27.57 23.93 0.84
C GLY A 251 26.29 23.34 0.22
N LYS A 252 26.49 22.56 -0.81
CA LYS A 252 25.50 21.72 -1.46
C LYS A 252 26.04 20.30 -1.53
N ILE A 253 25.18 19.32 -1.67
CA ILE A 253 25.64 17.97 -2.00
C ILE A 253 25.86 17.92 -3.50
N TYR A 254 27.02 17.43 -3.89
CA TYR A 254 27.46 17.22 -5.26
C TYR A 254 27.61 15.72 -5.52
N LEU A 255 27.34 15.30 -6.74
CA LEU A 255 27.70 13.96 -7.19
C LEU A 255 29.12 13.95 -7.74
N TYR A 256 29.83 12.89 -7.38
CA TYR A 256 31.18 12.59 -7.84
C TYR A 256 31.20 11.26 -8.57
N LYS A 257 32.16 11.10 -9.48
CA LYS A 257 32.52 9.85 -10.13
C LYS A 257 33.92 9.47 -9.68
N ALA A 258 34.07 8.24 -9.16
CA ALA A 258 35.37 7.64 -8.86
C ALA A 258 35.56 6.37 -9.69
N THR A 259 36.82 6.02 -9.98
CA THR A 259 37.16 4.77 -10.70
C THR A 259 37.98 3.86 -9.79
N LYS A 260 37.84 2.54 -10.02
CA LYS A 260 38.57 1.53 -9.24
C LYS A 260 39.99 1.38 -9.75
N GLU A 261 40.97 1.47 -8.84
CA GLU A 261 42.39 1.24 -9.10
C GLU A 261 42.89 0.10 -8.22
N GLY A 262 43.00 -1.11 -8.80
CA GLY A 262 43.17 -2.33 -8.02
C GLY A 262 41.94 -2.58 -7.12
N ASP A 263 42.18 -2.68 -5.81
CA ASP A 263 41.09 -2.85 -4.82
C ASP A 263 40.58 -1.53 -4.23
N ASN A 264 41.19 -0.40 -4.58
CA ASN A 264 40.89 0.93 -4.03
C ASN A 264 40.10 1.79 -5.02
N TRP A 265 39.36 2.74 -4.49
CA TRP A 265 38.71 3.80 -5.26
C TRP A 265 39.61 5.01 -5.37
N GLY A 266 39.64 5.67 -6.54
CA GLY A 266 40.46 6.86 -6.79
C GLY A 266 39.93 7.69 -7.95
N ASN A 267 40.72 8.66 -8.43
CA ASN A 267 40.37 9.55 -9.56
C ASN A 267 39.01 10.23 -9.41
N SER A 268 38.65 10.61 -8.18
CA SER A 268 37.37 11.25 -7.90
C SER A 268 37.24 12.60 -8.59
N LYS A 269 36.12 12.81 -9.32
CA LYS A 269 35.80 14.05 -10.04
C LYS A 269 34.36 14.44 -9.82
N PRO A 270 34.05 15.74 -9.58
CA PRO A 270 32.67 16.22 -9.53
C PRO A 270 32.02 16.13 -10.90
N LEU A 271 30.68 15.81 -10.93
CA LEU A 271 29.93 15.76 -12.18
C LEU A 271 29.64 17.17 -12.72
N PRO A 272 29.58 17.34 -14.06
CA PRO A 272 29.52 18.69 -14.68
C PRO A 272 28.19 19.42 -14.46
N PHE A 273 27.13 18.75 -14.07
CA PHE A 273 25.83 19.35 -13.78
C PHE A 273 25.61 19.68 -12.30
N ASN A 274 26.61 19.50 -11.44
CA ASN A 274 26.61 20.04 -10.08
C ASN A 274 26.55 21.57 -10.09
N ASN A 275 25.92 22.17 -9.09
CA ASN A 275 25.79 23.62 -9.01
C ASN A 275 25.63 24.11 -7.57
N LYS A 276 26.28 25.21 -7.24
CA LYS A 276 26.22 25.85 -5.90
C LYS A 276 24.81 26.35 -5.49
N GLY A 277 23.84 26.35 -6.41
CA GLY A 277 22.47 26.80 -6.17
C GLY A 277 21.54 25.68 -5.70
N TYR A 278 21.87 24.41 -5.96
CA TYR A 278 21.01 23.26 -5.66
C TYR A 278 21.82 22.02 -5.29
N ASP A 279 21.16 21.07 -4.69
CA ASP A 279 21.72 19.76 -4.33
C ASP A 279 21.54 18.77 -5.47
N VAL A 280 22.53 17.90 -5.68
CA VAL A 280 22.47 16.74 -6.57
C VAL A 280 22.99 15.55 -5.77
N ARG A 281 22.11 14.57 -5.48
CA ARG A 281 22.42 13.48 -4.54
C ARG A 281 21.73 12.17 -4.88
N ASN A 282 22.05 11.12 -4.10
CA ASN A 282 21.42 9.81 -4.18
C ASN A 282 21.50 9.20 -5.59
N PRO A 283 22.69 8.91 -6.10
CA PRO A 283 22.87 8.41 -7.47
C PRO A 283 22.38 6.98 -7.62
N SER A 284 21.89 6.62 -8.82
CA SER A 284 21.63 5.26 -9.24
C SER A 284 21.91 5.09 -10.73
N ILE A 285 22.97 4.36 -11.05
CA ILE A 285 23.37 4.07 -12.43
C ILE A 285 22.62 2.86 -12.97
N SER A 286 22.13 2.92 -14.23
CA SER A 286 21.52 1.79 -14.91
C SER A 286 22.53 0.67 -15.18
N LYS A 287 22.04 -0.57 -15.35
CA LYS A 287 22.87 -1.76 -15.59
C LYS A 287 23.83 -1.60 -16.77
N ASP A 288 23.39 -0.95 -17.82
CA ASP A 288 24.19 -0.70 -19.04
C ASP A 288 25.17 0.48 -18.87
N GLY A 289 25.17 1.16 -17.72
CA GLY A 289 26.01 2.32 -17.42
C GLY A 289 25.67 3.58 -18.21
N LYS A 290 24.51 3.64 -18.90
CA LYS A 290 24.19 4.73 -19.84
C LYS A 290 23.18 5.74 -19.32
N THR A 291 22.54 5.48 -18.19
CA THR A 291 21.59 6.41 -17.56
C THR A 291 21.86 6.50 -16.06
N LEU A 292 22.13 7.71 -15.59
CA LEU A 292 22.29 7.99 -14.17
C LEU A 292 21.02 8.68 -13.66
N TYR A 293 20.35 8.05 -12.69
CA TYR A 293 19.24 8.62 -11.94
C TYR A 293 19.78 9.28 -10.67
N PHE A 294 19.13 10.33 -10.22
CA PHE A 294 19.54 11.05 -8.99
C PHE A 294 18.37 11.89 -8.47
N SER A 295 18.45 12.35 -7.22
CA SER A 295 17.53 13.33 -6.67
C SER A 295 18.14 14.72 -6.65
N SER A 296 17.33 15.75 -6.92
CA SER A 296 17.78 17.14 -6.93
C SER A 296 16.64 18.14 -6.77
N ASN A 297 16.93 19.25 -6.10
CA ASN A 297 16.06 20.42 -6.04
C ASN A 297 16.47 21.49 -7.08
N MET A 298 17.01 21.05 -8.22
CA MET A 298 17.38 21.96 -9.32
C MET A 298 16.15 22.62 -9.94
N PRO A 299 16.30 23.83 -10.52
CA PRO A 299 15.19 24.54 -11.19
C PRO A 299 14.54 23.71 -12.28
N GLY A 300 13.20 23.77 -12.37
CA GLY A 300 12.40 23.00 -13.34
C GLY A 300 11.79 21.72 -12.76
N GLY A 301 12.00 21.46 -11.46
CA GLY A 301 11.30 20.43 -10.70
C GLY A 301 9.85 20.79 -10.39
N LEU A 302 9.14 19.85 -9.77
CA LEU A 302 7.74 20.00 -9.34
C LEU A 302 7.66 20.40 -7.87
N GLY A 303 8.57 19.86 -7.05
CA GLY A 303 8.53 20.02 -5.59
C GLY A 303 9.82 20.45 -4.94
N GLY A 304 10.06 19.90 -3.76
CA GLY A 304 11.29 20.12 -3.00
C GLY A 304 12.46 19.42 -3.65
N GLU A 305 12.50 18.09 -3.55
CA GLU A 305 13.41 17.22 -4.30
C GLU A 305 12.62 16.37 -5.29
N ASP A 306 13.11 16.31 -6.50
CA ASP A 306 12.56 15.47 -7.56
C ASP A 306 13.58 14.42 -8.00
N ILE A 307 13.08 13.33 -8.59
CA ILE A 307 13.92 12.37 -9.30
C ILE A 307 14.16 12.85 -10.73
N TRP A 308 15.43 12.86 -11.10
CA TRP A 308 15.94 13.25 -12.41
C TRP A 308 16.75 12.09 -13.00
N LYS A 309 16.98 12.14 -14.29
CA LYS A 309 17.90 11.26 -15.02
C LYS A 309 18.78 12.05 -15.96
N VAL A 310 19.94 11.49 -16.28
CA VAL A 310 20.86 12.03 -17.29
C VAL A 310 21.49 10.88 -18.06
N SER A 311 21.68 11.08 -19.38
CA SER A 311 22.45 10.12 -20.18
C SER A 311 23.93 10.20 -19.87
N VAL A 312 24.60 9.03 -19.90
CA VAL A 312 26.03 8.88 -19.60
C VAL A 312 26.72 8.22 -20.78
N ASN A 313 27.84 8.81 -21.24
CA ASN A 313 28.71 8.25 -22.27
C ASN A 313 30.16 8.48 -21.87
N GLY A 314 30.73 7.54 -21.07
CA GLY A 314 32.05 7.69 -20.47
C GLY A 314 32.12 8.83 -19.45
N ASP A 315 32.81 9.90 -19.77
CA ASP A 315 32.90 11.13 -18.96
C ASP A 315 31.97 12.25 -19.48
N GLU A 316 31.20 12.01 -20.54
CA GLU A 316 30.24 12.94 -21.09
C GLU A 316 28.85 12.68 -20.52
N TYR A 317 28.13 13.73 -20.20
CA TYR A 317 26.78 13.70 -19.63
C TYR A 317 25.85 14.58 -20.47
N GLY A 318 24.62 14.09 -20.68
CA GLY A 318 23.57 14.86 -21.31
C GLY A 318 23.01 15.98 -20.44
N THR A 319 21.86 16.49 -20.83
CA THR A 319 21.10 17.44 -20.01
C THR A 319 20.22 16.66 -19.03
N PRO A 320 20.20 17.01 -17.73
CA PRO A 320 19.27 16.41 -16.79
C PRO A 320 17.79 16.57 -17.20
N GLU A 321 17.01 15.49 -17.09
CA GLU A 321 15.60 15.43 -17.39
C GLU A 321 14.80 15.04 -16.14
N ASN A 322 13.74 15.82 -15.79
CA ASN A 322 12.83 15.49 -14.71
C ASN A 322 11.92 14.31 -15.10
N LEU A 323 11.67 13.36 -14.21
CA LEU A 323 10.82 12.20 -14.51
C LEU A 323 9.32 12.50 -14.52
N GLY A 324 8.91 13.71 -14.16
CA GLY A 324 7.53 14.19 -14.23
C GLY A 324 6.59 13.60 -13.19
N GLN A 325 5.30 13.93 -13.29
CA GLN A 325 4.28 13.73 -12.27
C GLN A 325 3.98 12.27 -11.90
N LYS A 326 4.33 11.30 -12.75
CA LYS A 326 4.17 9.89 -12.39
C LYS A 326 5.10 9.45 -11.27
N VAL A 327 6.28 10.08 -11.19
CA VAL A 327 7.29 9.85 -10.15
C VAL A 327 7.24 10.97 -9.13
N ASN A 328 7.35 12.24 -9.56
CA ASN A 328 7.54 13.41 -8.73
C ASN A 328 6.24 14.10 -8.32
N THR A 329 6.26 14.77 -7.16
CA THR A 329 5.14 15.54 -6.58
C THR A 329 5.61 16.93 -6.15
N GLU A 330 4.75 17.72 -5.52
CA GLU A 330 5.12 19.00 -4.89
C GLU A 330 5.89 18.83 -3.56
N ALA A 331 6.08 17.58 -3.09
CA ALA A 331 6.86 17.28 -1.88
C ALA A 331 8.30 16.86 -2.23
N ASN A 332 8.79 15.75 -1.67
CA ASN A 332 10.14 15.26 -1.93
C ASN A 332 10.09 13.82 -2.44
N GLU A 333 10.79 13.59 -3.54
CA GLU A 333 11.13 12.28 -4.05
C GLU A 333 12.65 12.12 -4.05
N SER A 334 13.14 11.06 -3.39
CA SER A 334 14.56 10.84 -3.21
C SER A 334 14.96 9.38 -3.26
N PHE A 335 16.26 9.09 -3.19
CA PHE A 335 16.82 7.75 -3.20
C PHE A 335 16.32 6.88 -4.38
N PRO A 336 16.47 7.33 -5.63
CA PRO A 336 16.15 6.48 -6.77
C PRO A 336 17.09 5.26 -6.80
N TYR A 337 16.54 4.12 -7.18
CA TYR A 337 17.30 2.92 -7.48
C TYR A 337 16.70 2.22 -8.69
N ILE A 338 17.47 2.07 -9.75
CA ILE A 338 17.06 1.38 -10.98
C ILE A 338 17.60 -0.04 -10.99
N THR A 339 16.71 -1.02 -11.12
CA THR A 339 17.06 -2.43 -11.19
C THR A 339 17.49 -2.85 -12.60
N ASP A 340 18.07 -4.04 -12.71
CA ASP A 340 18.50 -4.64 -13.98
C ASP A 340 17.39 -4.87 -15.00
N ASP A 341 16.15 -5.03 -14.54
CA ASP A 341 14.93 -5.20 -15.33
C ASP A 341 14.13 -3.91 -15.53
N ASN A 342 14.77 -2.77 -15.23
CA ASN A 342 14.24 -1.42 -15.46
C ASN A 342 13.03 -1.07 -14.58
N VAL A 343 13.00 -1.60 -13.35
CA VAL A 343 12.08 -1.14 -12.29
C VAL A 343 12.77 -0.06 -11.46
N LEU A 344 12.16 1.11 -11.40
CA LEU A 344 12.62 2.23 -10.57
C LEU A 344 11.99 2.11 -9.18
N PHE A 345 12.81 1.99 -8.14
CA PHE A 345 12.42 2.24 -6.76
C PHE A 345 12.79 3.68 -6.38
N PHE A 346 12.01 4.29 -5.54
CA PHE A 346 12.30 5.64 -4.98
C PHE A 346 11.50 5.85 -3.70
N SER A 347 11.87 6.85 -2.92
CA SER A 347 11.15 7.20 -1.69
C SER A 347 10.44 8.51 -1.87
N SER A 348 9.22 8.62 -1.36
CA SER A 348 8.40 9.83 -1.46
C SER A 348 7.62 10.09 -0.17
N ASN A 349 7.56 11.35 0.24
CA ASN A 349 6.63 11.81 1.27
C ASN A 349 5.45 12.60 0.70
N GLY A 350 5.33 12.69 -0.64
CA GLY A 350 4.23 13.37 -1.35
C GLY A 350 3.16 12.43 -1.87
N LYS A 351 3.48 11.16 -2.07
CA LYS A 351 2.54 10.13 -2.52
C LYS A 351 1.78 9.52 -1.34
N THR A 352 0.67 8.82 -1.64
CA THR A 352 -0.12 8.14 -0.61
C THR A 352 0.68 7.03 0.05
N GLY A 353 0.89 7.13 1.36
CA GLY A 353 1.75 6.24 2.12
C GLY A 353 1.35 6.08 3.57
N PHE A 354 2.15 5.31 4.32
CA PHE A 354 1.92 4.98 5.73
C PHE A 354 2.47 6.06 6.68
N GLY A 355 3.56 6.75 6.28
CA GLY A 355 4.27 7.60 7.21
C GLY A 355 4.93 8.83 6.60
N GLY A 356 6.20 9.00 6.90
CA GLY A 356 7.05 10.03 6.35
C GLY A 356 7.46 9.72 4.90
N LEU A 357 8.72 9.31 4.70
CA LEU A 357 9.14 8.73 3.42
C LEU A 357 8.65 7.29 3.33
N ASP A 358 7.97 6.95 2.26
CA ASP A 358 7.60 5.58 1.89
C ASP A 358 8.32 5.17 0.60
N VAL A 359 8.66 3.89 0.48
CA VAL A 359 9.24 3.30 -0.74
C VAL A 359 8.15 3.01 -1.77
N PHE A 360 8.37 3.46 -2.98
CA PHE A 360 7.54 3.19 -4.16
C PHE A 360 8.35 2.47 -5.24
N LYS A 361 7.66 1.76 -6.12
CA LYS A 361 8.26 1.18 -7.33
C LYS A 361 7.44 1.47 -8.57
N MET A 362 8.12 1.58 -9.71
CA MET A 362 7.52 1.81 -11.03
C MET A 362 8.26 1.00 -12.09
N ASP A 363 7.54 0.22 -12.88
CA ASP A 363 8.09 -0.46 -14.06
C ASP A 363 8.16 0.55 -15.22
N LEU A 364 9.38 1.00 -15.53
CA LEU A 364 9.60 2.01 -16.58
C LEU A 364 9.33 1.47 -17.99
N ASN A 365 9.40 0.14 -18.22
CA ASN A 365 9.09 -0.46 -19.51
C ASN A 365 7.59 -0.40 -19.80
N LYS A 366 6.76 -0.55 -18.77
CA LYS A 366 5.30 -0.47 -18.88
C LYS A 366 4.77 0.96 -18.75
N GLY A 367 5.55 1.87 -18.16
CA GLY A 367 5.15 3.25 -17.94
C GLY A 367 3.88 3.40 -17.07
N THR A 368 3.65 2.43 -16.16
CA THR A 368 2.53 2.41 -15.22
C THR A 368 2.68 3.50 -14.15
N GLU A 369 1.66 3.69 -13.32
CA GLU A 369 1.79 4.53 -12.12
C GLU A 369 2.73 3.88 -11.10
N ALA A 370 3.39 4.71 -10.28
CA ALA A 370 4.18 4.23 -9.16
C ALA A 370 3.26 3.63 -8.08
N ILE A 371 3.63 2.48 -7.56
CA ILE A 371 2.91 1.78 -6.49
C ILE A 371 3.72 1.75 -5.21
N ASN A 372 3.04 1.95 -4.06
CA ASN A 372 3.62 1.77 -2.74
C ASN A 372 3.98 0.28 -2.54
N VAL A 373 5.17 -0.03 -2.04
CA VAL A 373 5.62 -1.42 -1.87
C VAL A 373 4.96 -2.14 -0.68
N GLY A 374 4.22 -1.40 0.15
CA GLY A 374 3.43 -1.94 1.27
C GLY A 374 4.24 -2.35 2.49
N GLU A 375 3.51 -2.85 3.50
CA GLU A 375 4.12 -3.46 4.69
C GLU A 375 4.79 -4.81 4.36
N PRO A 376 5.85 -5.17 5.07
CA PRO A 376 6.54 -4.48 6.17
C PRO A 376 7.71 -3.58 5.76
N VAL A 377 7.92 -3.34 4.45
CA VAL A 377 8.95 -2.39 4.00
C VAL A 377 8.58 -1.00 4.46
N ASN A 378 7.37 -0.54 4.15
CA ASN A 378 6.86 0.75 4.58
C ASN A 378 6.15 0.63 5.94
N THR A 379 6.36 1.63 6.78
CA THR A 379 5.79 1.79 8.12
C THR A 379 5.30 3.21 8.33
N SER A 380 4.84 3.54 9.52
CA SER A 380 4.50 4.92 9.86
C SER A 380 5.71 5.88 9.93
N LYS A 381 6.94 5.36 9.90
CA LYS A 381 8.19 6.15 9.99
C LYS A 381 8.75 6.44 8.60
N ASP A 382 9.99 6.94 8.54
CA ASP A 382 10.68 7.06 7.26
C ASP A 382 11.23 5.70 6.83
N ASP A 383 10.85 5.28 5.63
CA ASP A 383 11.34 4.08 4.96
C ASP A 383 11.88 4.48 3.57
N PHE A 384 13.18 4.29 3.35
CA PHE A 384 13.85 4.92 2.22
C PHE A 384 15.06 4.13 1.69
N ALA A 385 15.65 4.61 0.60
CA ALA A 385 16.85 4.06 -0.01
C ALA A 385 16.77 2.56 -0.30
N PHE A 386 15.64 2.10 -0.85
CA PHE A 386 15.47 0.70 -1.24
C PHE A 386 16.36 0.36 -2.44
N THR A 387 17.13 -0.72 -2.32
CA THR A 387 17.97 -1.28 -3.36
C THR A 387 17.65 -2.77 -3.54
N TYR A 388 17.95 -3.33 -4.71
CA TYR A 388 17.66 -4.72 -5.00
C TYR A 388 18.69 -5.35 -5.93
N ASN A 389 19.37 -6.40 -5.47
CA ASN A 389 20.26 -7.17 -6.31
C ASN A 389 19.47 -8.34 -6.97
N THR A 390 19.20 -8.22 -8.26
CA THR A 390 18.40 -9.20 -9.03
C THR A 390 19.06 -10.57 -9.13
N THR A 391 20.40 -10.61 -9.18
CA THR A 391 21.17 -11.87 -9.25
C THR A 391 21.09 -12.65 -7.95
N LYS A 392 21.20 -11.96 -6.81
CA LYS A 392 21.18 -12.57 -5.48
C LYS A 392 19.77 -12.64 -4.88
N LYS A 393 18.80 -12.02 -5.52
CA LYS A 393 17.39 -11.94 -5.08
C LYS A 393 17.27 -11.42 -3.63
N VAL A 394 17.97 -10.35 -3.31
CA VAL A 394 17.92 -9.70 -2.00
C VAL A 394 17.89 -8.20 -2.14
N GLY A 395 17.03 -7.56 -1.36
CA GLY A 395 16.96 -6.10 -1.23
C GLY A 395 17.51 -5.62 0.10
N PHE A 396 17.84 -4.33 0.13
CA PHE A 396 18.13 -3.57 1.34
C PHE A 396 17.35 -2.26 1.29
N PHE A 397 16.96 -1.78 2.44
CA PHE A 397 16.39 -0.44 2.57
C PHE A 397 16.75 0.13 3.94
N SER A 398 16.46 1.40 4.14
CA SER A 398 16.74 2.10 5.39
C SER A 398 15.46 2.54 6.06
N SER A 399 15.43 2.51 7.38
CA SER A 399 14.27 2.93 8.17
C SER A 399 14.68 3.43 9.55
N ASN A 400 13.97 4.47 10.02
CA ASN A 400 14.14 4.96 11.39
C ASN A 400 13.06 4.42 12.37
N ARG A 401 12.42 3.30 12.03
CA ARG A 401 11.39 2.64 12.85
C ARG A 401 11.84 2.29 14.26
N ASP A 402 13.13 2.09 14.47
CA ASP A 402 13.77 1.82 15.76
C ASP A 402 14.37 3.09 16.42
N GLY A 403 14.06 4.29 15.90
CA GLY A 403 14.48 5.58 16.47
C GLY A 403 15.71 6.21 15.84
N VAL A 404 16.53 5.45 15.11
CA VAL A 404 17.66 5.91 14.28
C VAL A 404 17.59 5.23 12.92
N ASP A 405 18.23 5.81 11.91
CA ASP A 405 18.27 5.19 10.59
C ASP A 405 19.08 3.89 10.64
N ASN A 406 18.41 2.78 10.37
CA ASN A 406 19.03 1.45 10.31
C ASN A 406 18.82 0.84 8.94
N ILE A 407 19.73 -0.04 8.55
CA ILE A 407 19.61 -0.84 7.32
C ILE A 407 18.82 -2.11 7.64
N TYR A 408 17.85 -2.41 6.80
CA TYR A 408 17.05 -3.62 6.83
C TYR A 408 17.28 -4.43 5.55
N LYS A 409 17.30 -5.74 5.70
CA LYS A 409 17.28 -6.70 4.60
C LYS A 409 15.84 -6.94 4.20
N ALA A 410 15.58 -7.00 2.89
CA ALA A 410 14.28 -7.31 2.30
C ALA A 410 14.42 -8.54 1.40
N ASP A 411 14.01 -9.70 1.90
CA ASP A 411 13.98 -10.93 1.12
C ASP A 411 12.67 -11.01 0.34
N PRO A 412 12.67 -11.08 -0.99
CA PRO A 412 11.46 -11.10 -1.78
C PRO A 412 10.64 -12.36 -1.48
N ILE A 413 9.36 -12.16 -1.18
CA ILE A 413 8.40 -13.24 -1.09
C ILE A 413 8.01 -13.62 -2.51
N CYS A 414 8.26 -14.86 -2.87
CA CYS A 414 7.85 -15.35 -4.17
C CYS A 414 6.32 -15.45 -4.23
N ASN A 415 5.71 -14.61 -5.08
CA ASN A 415 4.27 -14.59 -5.33
C ASN A 415 3.99 -14.88 -6.81
N VAL A 416 2.99 -15.71 -7.06
CA VAL A 416 2.41 -15.94 -8.40
C VAL A 416 0.95 -15.50 -8.41
N GLN A 417 0.41 -15.22 -9.59
CA GLN A 417 -0.99 -14.85 -9.75
C GLN A 417 -1.85 -16.10 -9.96
N ALA A 418 -2.82 -16.34 -9.09
CA ALA A 418 -3.86 -17.35 -9.29
C ALA A 418 -5.05 -16.70 -10.03
N LEU A 419 -5.23 -17.06 -11.27
CA LEU A 419 -6.38 -16.69 -12.09
C LEU A 419 -7.42 -17.81 -12.04
N VAL A 420 -8.56 -17.56 -11.39
CA VAL A 420 -9.67 -18.50 -11.34
C VAL A 420 -10.73 -18.07 -12.34
N ARG A 421 -11.01 -18.93 -13.34
CA ARG A 421 -12.09 -18.76 -14.34
C ARG A 421 -13.24 -19.67 -13.99
N VAL A 422 -14.40 -19.08 -13.75
CA VAL A 422 -15.62 -19.84 -13.41
C VAL A 422 -16.52 -19.94 -14.63
N LYS A 423 -16.85 -21.18 -15.01
CA LYS A 423 -17.69 -21.49 -16.17
C LYS A 423 -18.79 -22.49 -15.81
N ASP A 424 -19.88 -22.42 -16.55
CA ASP A 424 -20.94 -23.42 -16.54
C ASP A 424 -20.45 -24.72 -17.22
N ALA A 425 -20.49 -25.82 -16.50
CA ALA A 425 -19.98 -27.12 -16.96
C ALA A 425 -20.72 -27.68 -18.18
N LYS A 426 -21.99 -27.27 -18.45
CA LYS A 426 -22.77 -27.73 -19.59
C LYS A 426 -22.63 -26.84 -20.81
N THR A 427 -22.60 -25.54 -20.63
CA THR A 427 -22.65 -24.56 -21.72
C THR A 427 -21.28 -23.99 -22.06
N GLY A 428 -20.32 -24.05 -21.12
CA GLY A 428 -19.00 -23.41 -21.24
C GLY A 428 -19.04 -21.87 -21.06
N ASN A 429 -20.19 -21.29 -20.80
CA ASN A 429 -20.32 -19.85 -20.60
C ASN A 429 -19.67 -19.44 -19.28
N VAL A 430 -19.09 -18.22 -19.26
CA VAL A 430 -18.54 -17.63 -18.03
C VAL A 430 -19.63 -17.32 -17.03
N ILE A 431 -19.34 -17.46 -15.73
CA ILE A 431 -20.26 -17.15 -14.63
C ILE A 431 -19.80 -15.89 -13.91
N GLU A 432 -20.52 -14.79 -14.10
CA GLU A 432 -20.36 -13.56 -13.37
C GLU A 432 -20.95 -13.67 -11.95
N GLY A 433 -20.31 -12.99 -10.97
CA GLY A 433 -20.79 -12.92 -9.60
C GLY A 433 -20.74 -14.26 -8.85
N ALA A 434 -19.90 -15.20 -9.25
CA ALA A 434 -19.58 -16.38 -8.46
C ALA A 434 -18.59 -16.00 -7.34
N THR A 435 -18.83 -16.49 -6.13
CA THR A 435 -17.91 -16.31 -4.99
C THR A 435 -16.76 -17.31 -5.14
N VAL A 436 -15.53 -16.79 -5.09
CA VAL A 436 -14.28 -17.56 -5.11
C VAL A 436 -13.53 -17.29 -3.82
N MET A 437 -13.37 -18.30 -2.99
CA MET A 437 -12.61 -18.25 -1.75
C MET A 437 -11.37 -19.13 -1.90
N LEU A 438 -10.18 -18.50 -1.81
CA LEU A 438 -8.92 -19.23 -1.78
C LEU A 438 -8.57 -19.61 -0.34
N LEU A 439 -8.29 -20.89 -0.14
CA LEU A 439 -7.95 -21.47 1.16
C LEU A 439 -6.54 -22.08 1.09
N ASP A 440 -5.76 -21.89 2.16
CA ASP A 440 -4.49 -22.58 2.34
C ASP A 440 -4.67 -24.07 2.75
N GLU A 441 -3.57 -24.79 2.95
CA GLU A 441 -3.58 -26.19 3.39
C GLU A 441 -4.24 -26.38 4.78
N LYS A 442 -4.30 -25.33 5.59
CA LYS A 442 -4.94 -25.32 6.93
C LYS A 442 -6.40 -24.88 6.88
N GLN A 443 -6.96 -24.70 5.68
CA GLN A 443 -8.32 -24.18 5.46
C GLN A 443 -8.51 -22.72 5.93
N THR A 444 -7.42 -21.95 6.04
CA THR A 444 -7.48 -20.52 6.33
C THR A 444 -7.82 -19.77 5.05
N THR A 445 -8.77 -18.86 5.11
CA THR A 445 -9.13 -18.01 3.96
C THR A 445 -8.03 -17.00 3.68
N ILE A 446 -7.44 -17.09 2.48
CA ILE A 446 -6.44 -16.14 1.98
C ILE A 446 -7.12 -14.95 1.30
N THR A 447 -8.09 -15.25 0.40
CA THR A 447 -8.89 -14.23 -0.26
C THR A 447 -10.33 -14.69 -0.42
N ASN A 448 -11.26 -13.73 -0.50
CA ASN A 448 -12.66 -13.97 -0.84
C ASN A 448 -13.09 -12.91 -1.84
N GLN A 449 -13.29 -13.31 -3.09
CA GLN A 449 -13.60 -12.41 -4.21
C GLN A 449 -14.83 -12.89 -4.96
N THR A 450 -15.36 -12.00 -5.81
CA THR A 450 -16.49 -12.31 -6.69
C THR A 450 -16.04 -12.15 -8.14
N THR A 451 -16.38 -13.12 -9.01
CA THR A 451 -16.03 -13.06 -10.43
C THR A 451 -16.63 -11.84 -11.12
N ALA A 452 -15.82 -11.18 -11.93
CA ALA A 452 -16.23 -10.07 -12.80
C ALA A 452 -17.09 -10.59 -13.99
N SER A 453 -17.50 -9.69 -14.87
CA SER A 453 -18.31 -10.02 -16.06
C SER A 453 -17.65 -11.01 -17.03
N ASN A 454 -16.32 -11.12 -17.00
CA ASN A 454 -15.56 -12.12 -17.74
C ASN A 454 -15.48 -13.49 -17.03
N GLY A 455 -16.11 -13.64 -15.86
CA GLY A 455 -16.08 -14.86 -15.05
C GLY A 455 -14.76 -15.11 -14.32
N GLU A 456 -13.90 -14.11 -14.14
CA GLU A 456 -12.55 -14.26 -13.59
C GLU A 456 -12.37 -13.56 -12.24
N THR A 457 -11.48 -14.13 -11.41
CA THR A 457 -10.84 -13.45 -10.27
C THR A 457 -9.33 -13.62 -10.38
N LEU A 458 -8.58 -12.64 -9.84
CA LEU A 458 -7.12 -12.66 -9.82
C LEU A 458 -6.63 -12.43 -8.39
N SER A 459 -5.80 -13.33 -7.87
CA SER A 459 -5.27 -13.27 -6.50
C SER A 459 -3.79 -13.61 -6.46
N GLY A 460 -3.00 -12.85 -5.66
CA GLY A 460 -1.62 -13.22 -5.35
C GLY A 460 -1.57 -14.38 -4.36
N VAL A 461 -0.77 -15.40 -4.68
CA VAL A 461 -0.52 -16.56 -3.82
C VAL A 461 0.97 -16.87 -3.77
N LEU A 462 1.44 -17.52 -2.71
CA LEU A 462 2.87 -17.87 -2.57
C LEU A 462 3.28 -18.92 -3.60
N CYS A 463 4.50 -18.79 -4.14
CA CYS A 463 5.09 -19.82 -4.99
C CYS A 463 5.24 -21.15 -4.24
N ASN A 464 5.30 -22.23 -4.99
CA ASN A 464 5.53 -23.58 -4.46
C ASN A 464 4.55 -24.03 -3.35
N THR A 465 3.43 -23.34 -3.21
CA THR A 465 2.38 -23.60 -2.23
C THR A 465 1.10 -24.00 -2.94
N SER A 466 0.42 -25.03 -2.48
CA SER A 466 -0.92 -25.43 -2.96
C SER A 466 -2.00 -24.68 -2.24
N TYR A 467 -3.05 -24.34 -2.96
CA TYR A 467 -4.27 -23.74 -2.41
C TYR A 467 -5.49 -24.45 -2.96
N ASN A 468 -6.65 -24.25 -2.32
CA ASN A 468 -7.94 -24.69 -2.80
C ASN A 468 -8.82 -23.48 -3.11
N ALA A 469 -9.33 -23.40 -4.32
CA ALA A 469 -10.37 -22.44 -4.70
C ALA A 469 -11.74 -23.06 -4.44
N GLN A 470 -12.40 -22.64 -3.38
CA GLN A 470 -13.80 -22.99 -3.13
C GLN A 470 -14.69 -22.00 -3.88
N VAL A 471 -15.45 -22.52 -4.85
CA VAL A 471 -16.27 -21.71 -5.74
C VAL A 471 -17.74 -22.04 -5.55
N SER A 472 -18.56 -20.99 -5.40
CA SER A 472 -20.01 -21.13 -5.23
C SER A 472 -20.78 -20.07 -6.01
N LYS A 473 -21.96 -20.47 -6.52
CA LYS A 473 -22.92 -19.56 -7.17
C LYS A 473 -24.33 -20.09 -6.96
N GLN A 474 -25.28 -19.21 -6.71
CA GLN A 474 -26.69 -19.60 -6.61
C GLN A 474 -27.16 -20.26 -7.92
N GLY A 475 -27.78 -21.43 -7.81
CA GLY A 475 -28.23 -22.25 -8.95
C GLY A 475 -27.19 -23.25 -9.47
N TYR A 476 -26.04 -23.35 -8.83
CA TYR A 476 -24.97 -24.29 -9.17
C TYR A 476 -24.52 -25.08 -7.93
N GLU A 477 -24.05 -26.31 -8.17
CA GLU A 477 -23.33 -27.06 -7.14
C GLU A 477 -22.01 -26.38 -6.82
N SER A 478 -21.69 -26.21 -5.54
CA SER A 478 -20.39 -25.66 -5.10
C SER A 478 -19.29 -26.67 -5.42
N GLY A 479 -18.13 -26.15 -5.86
CA GLY A 479 -16.95 -26.97 -6.18
C GLY A 479 -15.72 -26.50 -5.43
N VAL A 480 -14.75 -27.42 -5.26
CA VAL A 480 -13.42 -27.14 -4.77
C VAL A 480 -12.43 -27.50 -5.86
N PHE A 481 -11.58 -26.57 -6.23
CA PHE A 481 -10.61 -26.70 -7.33
C PHE A 481 -9.22 -26.44 -6.81
N GLU A 482 -8.28 -27.32 -7.16
CA GLU A 482 -6.89 -27.17 -6.75
C GLU A 482 -6.22 -26.02 -7.52
N VAL A 483 -5.53 -25.14 -6.78
CA VAL A 483 -4.58 -24.17 -7.32
C VAL A 483 -3.21 -24.81 -7.19
N ALA A 484 -2.70 -25.34 -8.28
CA ALA A 484 -1.44 -26.08 -8.31
C ALA A 484 -0.25 -25.20 -7.92
N LYS A 485 0.79 -25.81 -7.37
CA LYS A 485 2.06 -25.14 -7.09
C LYS A 485 2.67 -24.58 -8.38
N ALA A 486 3.10 -23.32 -8.32
CA ALA A 486 3.81 -22.65 -9.41
C ALA A 486 5.02 -21.89 -8.86
N GLU A 487 6.06 -21.76 -9.70
CA GLU A 487 7.29 -21.01 -9.35
C GLU A 487 7.38 -19.67 -10.05
N ASN A 488 6.72 -19.55 -11.19
CA ASN A 488 6.79 -18.35 -12.03
C ASN A 488 5.42 -18.07 -12.65
N ASP A 489 5.19 -16.83 -13.02
CA ASP A 489 4.06 -16.33 -13.79
C ASP A 489 2.69 -16.50 -13.12
N GLN A 490 1.74 -17.08 -13.84
CA GLN A 490 0.34 -17.19 -13.46
C GLN A 490 -0.09 -18.65 -13.44
N VAL A 491 -0.78 -19.06 -12.39
CA VAL A 491 -1.50 -20.35 -12.37
C VAL A 491 -2.96 -20.11 -12.73
N VAL A 492 -3.45 -20.85 -13.73
CA VAL A 492 -4.84 -20.75 -14.20
C VAL A 492 -5.64 -21.93 -13.70
N VAL A 493 -6.77 -21.64 -13.05
CA VAL A 493 -7.73 -22.63 -12.56
C VAL A 493 -9.04 -22.47 -13.32
N GLU A 494 -9.42 -23.48 -14.09
CA GLU A 494 -10.73 -23.55 -14.75
C GLU A 494 -11.73 -24.22 -13.81
N ALA A 495 -12.58 -23.43 -13.16
CA ALA A 495 -13.58 -23.89 -12.23
C ALA A 495 -14.91 -24.11 -12.97
N LEU A 496 -15.26 -25.39 -13.21
CA LEU A 496 -16.50 -25.76 -13.88
C LEU A 496 -17.57 -26.07 -12.84
N LEU A 497 -18.61 -25.23 -12.76
CA LEU A 497 -19.75 -25.43 -11.88
C LEU A 497 -20.89 -26.15 -12.62
N THR A 498 -21.44 -27.21 -12.02
CA THR A 498 -22.57 -27.92 -12.54
C THR A 498 -23.87 -27.20 -12.17
N PRO A 499 -24.72 -26.81 -13.15
CA PRO A 499 -25.99 -26.19 -12.84
C PRO A 499 -26.91 -27.21 -12.13
N ILE A 500 -27.56 -26.77 -11.03
CA ILE A 500 -28.52 -27.57 -10.32
C ILE A 500 -29.84 -27.55 -11.13
N VAL A 501 -30.02 -28.55 -11.95
CA VAL A 501 -31.21 -28.70 -12.77
C VAL A 501 -32.24 -29.54 -11.98
N PRO A 502 -33.45 -29.01 -11.67
CA PRO A 502 -34.48 -29.81 -11.07
C PRO A 502 -34.90 -30.93 -12.03
N ILE A 503 -35.15 -32.12 -11.49
CA ILE A 503 -35.63 -33.23 -12.30
C ILE A 503 -37.09 -32.98 -12.62
N ILE A 504 -37.42 -32.75 -13.90
CA ILE A 504 -38.76 -32.58 -14.40
C ILE A 504 -39.21 -33.92 -14.99
N THR A 505 -40.23 -34.53 -14.40
CA THR A 505 -40.87 -35.73 -14.94
C THR A 505 -42.11 -35.35 -15.76
N GLU A 506 -42.85 -36.33 -16.26
CA GLU A 506 -44.14 -36.07 -16.91
C GLU A 506 -45.20 -35.54 -15.94
N LYS A 507 -45.09 -35.90 -14.65
CA LYS A 507 -46.12 -35.67 -13.63
C LYS A 507 -45.74 -34.68 -12.55
N GLU A 508 -44.46 -34.50 -12.26
CA GLU A 508 -44.01 -33.69 -11.14
C GLU A 508 -42.64 -33.07 -11.37
N VAL A 509 -42.32 -31.99 -10.63
CA VAL A 509 -41.00 -31.43 -10.48
C VAL A 509 -40.42 -31.93 -9.16
N ILE A 510 -39.33 -32.69 -9.23
CA ILE A 510 -38.67 -33.28 -8.07
C ILE A 510 -37.66 -32.29 -7.51
N LEU A 511 -37.86 -31.88 -6.26
CA LEU A 511 -36.95 -31.06 -5.48
C LEU A 511 -36.41 -31.84 -4.29
N GLN A 512 -35.31 -31.35 -3.67
CA GLN A 512 -34.92 -31.81 -2.35
C GLN A 512 -36.02 -31.45 -1.32
N PRO A 513 -36.14 -32.19 -0.19
CA PRO A 513 -37.17 -31.94 0.79
C PRO A 513 -37.18 -30.50 1.27
N ILE A 514 -38.35 -29.86 1.26
CA ILE A 514 -38.55 -28.54 1.85
C ILE A 514 -38.70 -28.71 3.36
N TYR A 515 -37.65 -28.37 4.11
CA TYR A 515 -37.67 -28.47 5.56
C TYR A 515 -38.33 -27.26 6.20
N PHE A 516 -39.14 -27.53 7.24
CA PHE A 516 -39.72 -26.53 8.13
C PHE A 516 -39.25 -26.78 9.55
N GLU A 517 -39.10 -25.73 10.35
CA GLU A 517 -38.87 -25.89 11.78
C GLU A 517 -40.02 -26.63 12.46
N TYR A 518 -39.73 -27.21 13.63
CA TYR A 518 -40.74 -27.93 14.41
C TYR A 518 -41.95 -27.01 14.70
N ASP A 519 -43.15 -27.52 14.43
CA ASP A 519 -44.43 -26.80 14.56
C ASP A 519 -44.47 -25.42 13.86
N ARG A 520 -43.66 -25.20 12.84
CA ARG A 520 -43.60 -23.97 12.04
C ARG A 520 -44.00 -24.24 10.59
N SER A 521 -44.45 -23.16 9.95
CA SER A 521 -44.78 -23.16 8.51
C SER A 521 -43.95 -22.10 7.73
N ASN A 522 -43.05 -21.41 8.39
CA ASN A 522 -42.15 -20.44 7.72
C ASN A 522 -41.15 -21.18 6.85
N ILE A 523 -40.91 -20.67 5.64
CA ILE A 523 -39.92 -21.21 4.74
C ILE A 523 -38.51 -20.90 5.32
N THR A 524 -37.71 -21.94 5.51
CA THR A 524 -36.31 -21.82 5.93
C THR A 524 -35.42 -21.33 4.77
N ALA A 525 -34.18 -20.93 5.05
CA ALA A 525 -33.22 -20.53 4.01
C ALA A 525 -32.98 -21.66 2.98
N ASP A 526 -32.83 -22.90 3.47
CA ASP A 526 -32.65 -24.08 2.60
C ASP A 526 -33.92 -24.39 1.79
N GLY A 527 -35.08 -24.31 2.43
CA GLY A 527 -36.35 -24.45 1.73
C GLY A 527 -36.58 -23.38 0.65
N ALA A 528 -36.15 -22.15 0.93
CA ALA A 528 -36.17 -21.06 -0.05
C ALA A 528 -35.26 -21.33 -1.25
N ALA A 529 -34.06 -21.89 -1.01
CA ALA A 529 -33.11 -22.26 -2.08
C ALA A 529 -33.72 -23.33 -3.01
N GLU A 530 -34.38 -24.36 -2.44
CA GLU A 530 -35.07 -25.39 -3.24
C GLU A 530 -36.27 -24.83 -4.02
N LEU A 531 -37.08 -23.98 -3.39
CA LEU A 531 -38.22 -23.36 -4.06
C LEU A 531 -37.81 -22.40 -5.18
N ASN A 532 -36.63 -21.76 -5.07
CA ASN A 532 -36.10 -20.95 -6.17
C ASN A 532 -35.81 -21.79 -7.43
N LYS A 533 -35.45 -23.08 -7.29
CA LYS A 533 -35.31 -23.98 -8.45
C LYS A 533 -36.66 -24.18 -9.17
N LEU A 534 -37.77 -24.30 -8.40
CA LEU A 534 -39.12 -24.38 -8.97
C LEU A 534 -39.50 -23.06 -9.67
N VAL A 535 -39.12 -21.90 -9.11
CA VAL A 535 -39.31 -20.61 -9.77
C VAL A 535 -38.63 -20.58 -11.13
N LEU A 536 -37.36 -21.05 -11.23
CA LEU A 536 -36.63 -21.12 -12.51
C LEU A 536 -37.35 -22.02 -13.51
N VAL A 537 -37.75 -23.24 -13.09
CA VAL A 537 -38.50 -24.19 -13.94
C VAL A 537 -39.79 -23.56 -14.45
N MET A 538 -40.58 -22.91 -13.58
CA MET A 538 -41.83 -22.29 -13.96
C MET A 538 -41.65 -21.07 -14.86
N ASN A 539 -40.54 -20.34 -14.73
CA ASN A 539 -40.19 -19.20 -15.62
C ASN A 539 -39.79 -19.69 -17.02
N GLU A 540 -39.02 -20.79 -17.10
CA GLU A 540 -38.65 -21.42 -18.36
C GLU A 540 -39.84 -22.10 -19.05
N ASN A 541 -40.88 -22.42 -18.30
CA ASN A 541 -42.13 -23.06 -18.80
C ASN A 541 -43.35 -22.17 -18.48
N PRO A 542 -43.62 -21.09 -19.26
CA PRO A 542 -44.63 -20.08 -18.93
C PRO A 542 -46.07 -20.61 -18.80
N ASN A 543 -46.38 -21.72 -19.45
CA ASN A 543 -47.70 -22.36 -19.40
C ASN A 543 -47.87 -23.39 -18.29
N MET A 544 -46.76 -23.74 -17.60
CA MET A 544 -46.78 -24.77 -16.56
C MET A 544 -47.59 -24.30 -15.35
N ILE A 545 -48.48 -25.17 -14.90
CA ILE A 545 -49.33 -25.00 -13.70
C ILE A 545 -48.92 -26.09 -12.71
N ILE A 546 -48.59 -25.71 -11.49
CA ILE A 546 -48.13 -26.60 -10.42
C ILE A 546 -49.14 -26.65 -9.28
N PHE A 547 -49.39 -27.86 -8.74
CA PHE A 547 -50.12 -28.10 -7.51
C PHE A 547 -49.14 -28.61 -6.43
N ALA A 548 -48.95 -27.83 -5.36
CA ALA A 548 -48.08 -28.18 -4.25
C ALA A 548 -48.84 -28.97 -3.18
N LYS A 549 -48.43 -30.21 -2.94
CA LYS A 549 -48.92 -31.05 -1.83
C LYS A 549 -47.93 -30.98 -0.68
N SER A 550 -48.42 -30.79 0.54
CA SER A 550 -47.60 -30.89 1.76
C SER A 550 -48.13 -31.99 2.67
N HIS A 551 -47.18 -32.75 3.23
CA HIS A 551 -47.46 -33.89 4.09
C HIS A 551 -46.79 -33.74 5.45
N THR A 552 -47.33 -34.40 6.47
CA THR A 552 -46.68 -34.57 7.80
C THR A 552 -46.34 -36.05 8.01
N ASP A 553 -45.59 -36.30 9.05
CA ASP A 553 -45.52 -37.66 9.61
C ASP A 553 -46.76 -37.96 10.46
N SER A 554 -46.85 -39.18 10.98
CA SER A 554 -47.99 -39.69 11.78
C SER A 554 -47.96 -39.28 13.25
N ARG A 555 -47.11 -38.36 13.67
CA ARG A 555 -47.05 -37.84 15.04
C ARG A 555 -47.98 -36.67 15.19
N GLY A 556 -48.98 -36.81 16.07
CA GLY A 556 -50.01 -35.81 16.30
C GLY A 556 -51.41 -36.34 16.01
N SER A 557 -52.42 -35.47 16.03
CA SER A 557 -53.77 -35.85 15.61
C SER A 557 -53.99 -35.53 14.14
N ASP A 558 -54.78 -36.31 13.41
CA ASP A 558 -55.10 -36.08 12.00
C ASP A 558 -55.52 -34.64 11.73
N LYS A 559 -56.41 -34.10 12.59
CA LYS A 559 -56.88 -32.72 12.48
C LYS A 559 -55.69 -31.70 12.62
N TYR A 560 -54.78 -31.98 13.50
CA TYR A 560 -53.58 -31.15 13.68
C TYR A 560 -52.67 -31.24 12.46
N ASN A 561 -52.40 -32.44 11.99
CA ASN A 561 -51.52 -32.71 10.86
C ASN A 561 -52.07 -32.14 9.54
N ILE A 562 -53.38 -32.23 9.31
CA ILE A 562 -54.04 -31.55 8.17
C ILE A 562 -53.83 -30.03 8.25
N ASN A 563 -54.08 -29.42 9.42
CA ASN A 563 -53.94 -27.97 9.56
C ASN A 563 -52.47 -27.51 9.40
N LEU A 564 -51.49 -28.27 9.92
CA LEU A 564 -50.07 -27.94 9.82
C LEU A 564 -49.59 -28.03 8.35
N SER A 565 -49.93 -29.12 7.67
CA SER A 565 -49.57 -29.29 6.26
C SER A 565 -50.23 -28.24 5.36
N ASP A 566 -51.48 -27.85 5.65
CA ASP A 566 -52.18 -26.81 4.89
C ASP A 566 -51.51 -25.43 5.07
N ARG A 567 -51.09 -25.07 6.29
CA ARG A 567 -50.31 -23.86 6.52
C ARG A 567 -48.97 -23.88 5.75
N ARG A 568 -48.28 -25.04 5.68
CA ARG A 568 -47.01 -25.22 4.94
C ARG A 568 -47.22 -25.09 3.44
N ALA A 569 -48.27 -25.75 2.89
CA ALA A 569 -48.62 -25.60 1.47
C ALA A 569 -48.92 -24.14 1.10
N LYS A 570 -49.70 -23.43 1.94
CA LYS A 570 -50.01 -22.02 1.74
C LYS A 570 -48.76 -21.14 1.80
N ALA A 571 -47.83 -21.39 2.74
CA ALA A 571 -46.55 -20.66 2.83
C ALA A 571 -45.68 -20.88 1.58
N THR A 572 -45.63 -22.11 1.07
CA THR A 572 -44.96 -22.46 -0.19
C THR A 572 -45.55 -21.71 -1.38
N VAL A 573 -46.84 -21.69 -1.53
CA VAL A 573 -47.57 -20.97 -2.59
C VAL A 573 -47.29 -19.46 -2.51
N GLN A 574 -47.38 -18.88 -1.30
CA GLN A 574 -47.10 -17.44 -1.10
C GLN A 574 -45.67 -17.10 -1.42
N TYR A 575 -44.72 -17.96 -1.08
CA TYR A 575 -43.29 -17.75 -1.43
C TYR A 575 -43.10 -17.67 -2.95
N LEU A 576 -43.67 -18.63 -3.71
CA LEU A 576 -43.57 -18.66 -5.17
C LEU A 576 -44.23 -17.43 -5.82
N ILE A 577 -45.39 -17.01 -5.32
CA ILE A 577 -46.06 -15.77 -5.76
C ILE A 577 -45.17 -14.55 -5.47
N SER A 578 -44.54 -14.47 -4.30
CA SER A 578 -43.63 -13.38 -3.95
C SER A 578 -42.39 -13.31 -4.85
N LYS A 579 -42.05 -14.41 -5.52
CA LYS A 579 -40.94 -14.50 -6.50
C LYS A 579 -41.40 -14.28 -7.96
N GLY A 580 -42.65 -13.82 -8.16
CA GLY A 580 -43.16 -13.42 -9.46
C GLY A 580 -43.95 -14.50 -10.21
N ILE A 581 -44.21 -15.66 -9.61
CA ILE A 581 -45.11 -16.67 -10.22
C ILE A 581 -46.56 -16.19 -10.11
N ALA A 582 -47.25 -16.14 -11.24
CA ALA A 582 -48.66 -15.73 -11.27
C ALA A 582 -49.55 -16.67 -10.42
N LYS A 583 -50.48 -16.09 -9.67
CA LYS A 583 -51.32 -16.82 -8.72
C LYS A 583 -52.13 -17.95 -9.38
N GLU A 584 -52.49 -17.80 -10.64
CA GLU A 584 -53.23 -18.76 -11.44
C GLU A 584 -52.40 -20.00 -11.81
N ARG A 585 -51.07 -19.89 -11.70
CA ARG A 585 -50.12 -20.94 -12.08
C ARG A 585 -49.68 -21.80 -10.90
N ILE A 586 -50.05 -21.46 -9.67
CA ILE A 586 -49.64 -22.19 -8.48
C ILE A 586 -50.81 -22.28 -7.49
N SER A 587 -51.11 -23.50 -7.05
CA SER A 587 -52.01 -23.76 -5.95
C SER A 587 -51.45 -24.83 -5.03
N GLY A 588 -52.00 -24.99 -3.83
CA GLY A 588 -51.46 -25.98 -2.90
C GLY A 588 -52.45 -26.30 -1.78
N GLN A 589 -52.32 -27.51 -1.25
CA GLN A 589 -53.16 -28.05 -0.18
C GLN A 589 -52.36 -28.98 0.73
N GLY A 590 -52.70 -29.02 2.02
CA GLY A 590 -52.16 -29.97 2.98
C GLY A 590 -52.94 -31.28 2.99
N PHE A 591 -52.22 -32.38 3.08
CA PHE A 591 -52.75 -33.74 3.09
C PHE A 591 -52.52 -34.45 4.44
N GLY A 592 -51.90 -33.77 5.42
CA GLY A 592 -51.58 -34.37 6.72
C GLY A 592 -50.77 -35.65 6.56
N GLU A 593 -51.14 -36.67 7.29
CA GLU A 593 -50.54 -38.01 7.27
C GLU A 593 -51.27 -39.00 6.38
N SER A 594 -52.33 -38.56 5.65
CA SER A 594 -53.21 -39.43 4.92
C SER A 594 -52.56 -40.16 3.73
N GLU A 595 -51.48 -39.65 3.21
CA GLU A 595 -50.76 -40.23 2.07
C GLU A 595 -49.26 -40.42 2.48
N PRO A 596 -48.92 -41.42 3.34
CA PRO A 596 -47.53 -41.63 3.75
C PRO A 596 -46.70 -42.18 2.57
N LYS A 597 -45.48 -41.69 2.41
CA LYS A 597 -44.49 -42.24 1.47
C LYS A 597 -43.98 -43.58 1.97
N VAL A 598 -43.77 -43.69 3.28
CA VAL A 598 -43.40 -44.91 3.97
C VAL A 598 -44.49 -45.24 4.99
N ALA A 599 -45.23 -46.35 4.76
CA ALA A 599 -46.23 -46.86 5.68
C ALA A 599 -45.54 -47.74 6.74
N CYS A 600 -45.56 -47.33 8.02
CA CYS A 600 -44.96 -48.04 9.14
C CYS A 600 -45.84 -47.93 10.39
N LYS A 601 -45.84 -48.99 11.22
CA LYS A 601 -46.55 -48.98 12.53
C LYS A 601 -45.72 -48.32 13.63
N SER A 602 -44.38 -48.40 13.51
CA SER A 602 -43.41 -47.75 14.40
C SER A 602 -42.26 -47.24 13.52
N CYS A 603 -42.41 -46.02 13.04
CA CYS A 603 -41.44 -45.41 12.12
C CYS A 603 -40.15 -45.00 12.84
N THR A 604 -39.02 -45.18 12.18
CA THR A 604 -37.75 -44.52 12.56
C THR A 604 -37.82 -43.03 12.25
N GLU A 605 -36.85 -42.23 12.74
CA GLU A 605 -36.84 -40.78 12.45
C GLU A 605 -36.59 -40.52 10.95
N GLU A 606 -35.84 -41.37 10.28
CA GLU A 606 -35.58 -41.31 8.83
C GLU A 606 -36.86 -41.57 8.02
N GLU A 607 -37.68 -42.53 8.45
CA GLU A 607 -39.01 -42.82 7.84
C GLU A 607 -39.99 -41.68 8.10
N HIS A 608 -40.00 -41.15 9.32
CA HIS A 608 -40.78 -39.94 9.63
C HIS A 608 -40.36 -38.76 8.77
N ALA A 609 -39.04 -38.55 8.58
CA ALA A 609 -38.51 -37.51 7.72
C ALA A 609 -38.94 -37.64 6.27
N GLN A 610 -38.98 -38.88 5.73
CA GLN A 610 -39.48 -39.12 4.37
C GLN A 610 -40.98 -38.81 4.21
N ASN A 611 -41.75 -38.95 5.27
CA ASN A 611 -43.19 -38.62 5.27
C ASN A 611 -43.42 -37.10 5.40
N ARG A 612 -42.51 -36.35 6.05
CA ARG A 612 -42.55 -34.88 6.12
C ARG A 612 -42.01 -34.28 4.82
N ARG A 613 -42.81 -34.23 3.76
CA ARG A 613 -42.39 -33.83 2.43
C ARG A 613 -43.37 -32.86 1.77
N SER A 614 -42.88 -32.19 0.74
CA SER A 614 -43.67 -31.45 -0.25
C SER A 614 -43.49 -32.08 -1.63
N GLU A 615 -44.56 -32.20 -2.38
CA GLU A 615 -44.60 -32.68 -3.77
C GLU A 615 -45.13 -31.57 -4.68
N PHE A 616 -44.59 -31.46 -5.90
CA PHE A 616 -44.94 -30.41 -6.85
C PHE A 616 -45.47 -31.06 -8.15
N LEU A 617 -46.76 -31.29 -8.19
CA LEU A 617 -47.41 -31.96 -9.30
C LEU A 617 -47.65 -31.01 -10.47
N ILE A 618 -47.34 -31.45 -11.68
CA ILE A 618 -47.62 -30.72 -12.91
C ILE A 618 -49.06 -30.97 -13.32
N VAL A 619 -49.87 -29.91 -13.19
CA VAL A 619 -51.31 -29.96 -13.58
C VAL A 619 -51.44 -29.68 -15.07
N LYS A 620 -50.57 -28.83 -15.59
CA LYS A 620 -50.49 -28.49 -17.01
C LYS A 620 -49.03 -28.12 -17.36
N LYS A 621 -48.58 -28.58 -18.49
CA LYS A 621 -47.31 -28.16 -19.12
C LYS A 621 -47.48 -27.00 -20.07
#